data_e03b6c38598b9e1e6061d848491a5d5b
#
_entry.id   e03b6c38598b9e1e6061d848491a5d5b
#
_cell.length_a   1.000
_cell.length_b   1.000
_cell.length_c   1.000
_cell.angle_alpha   90.00
_cell.angle_beta   90.00
_cell.angle_gamma   90.00
#
_symmetry.space_group_name_H-M   'P 1'
#
loop_
_entity.id
_entity.type
_entity.pdbx_description
1 polymer ?
#
loop_
_entity_poly.entity_id
_entity_poly.type
_entity_poly.pdbx_seq_one_letter_code
_entity_poly.pdbx_strand_id
1 'polypeptide(L)'
;MSDFKRLWRVSKRDFLLMLLTIVLKHHEGLVLDDVQARLKASEWWDRFPVPGTRVVSWTVAMGLGQIVTLEVPPHLLGLVNLELERSAWGVFTTQCYPTYDFVPVRERIIARVRAGGQ
;
A
#
# COMPACT_ATOMS: atom_id res chain seq x y z
N MET A 1 -29.17 -7.53 -9.70
CA MET A 1 -27.75 -7.69 -9.36
C MET A 1 -27.55 -9.00 -8.63
N SER A 2 -26.53 -9.75 -8.99
CA SER A 2 -26.23 -10.97 -8.29
C SER A 2 -25.71 -10.67 -6.87
N ASP A 3 -25.92 -11.63 -5.96
CA ASP A 3 -25.38 -11.50 -4.59
C ASP A 3 -23.86 -11.40 -4.59
N PHE A 4 -23.24 -12.05 -5.58
CA PHE A 4 -21.78 -11.99 -5.71
C PHE A 4 -21.29 -10.55 -5.87
N LYS A 5 -21.94 -9.77 -6.72
CA LYS A 5 -21.58 -8.35 -6.90
C LYS A 5 -21.80 -7.54 -5.64
N ARG A 6 -22.85 -7.84 -4.86
CA ARG A 6 -23.09 -7.14 -3.60
C ARG A 6 -21.98 -7.36 -2.60
N LEU A 7 -21.44 -8.57 -2.55
CA LEU A 7 -20.35 -8.89 -1.61
C LEU A 7 -19.13 -8.01 -1.83
N TRP A 8 -18.92 -7.57 -3.07
CA TRP A 8 -17.73 -6.81 -3.47
C TRP A 8 -17.99 -5.33 -3.66
N ARG A 9 -19.17 -4.85 -3.29
CA ARG A 9 -19.47 -3.43 -3.41
C ARG A 9 -18.59 -2.62 -2.44
N VAL A 10 -17.92 -1.62 -2.99
CA VAL A 10 -17.15 -0.67 -2.19
C VAL A 10 -18.02 0.50 -1.77
N SER A 11 -17.71 1.14 -0.65
CA SER A 11 -18.40 2.34 -0.22
C SER A 11 -18.01 3.51 -1.12
N LYS A 12 -18.81 4.58 -1.08
CA LYS A 12 -18.49 5.80 -1.81
C LYS A 12 -17.13 6.37 -1.41
N ARG A 13 -16.82 6.30 -0.11
CA ARG A 13 -15.53 6.75 0.41
C ARG A 13 -14.38 5.94 -0.19
N ASP A 14 -14.52 4.60 -0.20
CA ASP A 14 -13.48 3.71 -0.72
C ASP A 14 -13.29 3.89 -2.23
N PHE A 15 -14.36 4.29 -2.94
CA PHE A 15 -14.28 4.59 -4.35
C PHE A 15 -13.42 5.84 -4.61
N LEU A 16 -13.52 6.85 -3.74
CA LEU A 16 -12.78 8.10 -3.89
C LEU A 16 -11.33 8.01 -3.43
N LEU A 17 -11.01 7.04 -2.57
CA LEU A 17 -9.67 6.82 -2.04
C LEU A 17 -9.29 5.38 -2.31
N MET A 18 -8.12 5.19 -2.87
CA MET A 18 -7.60 3.85 -3.08
C MET A 18 -6.58 3.53 -2.00
N LEU A 19 -6.48 2.26 -1.65
CA LEU A 19 -5.38 1.76 -0.86
C LEU A 19 -4.29 1.29 -1.80
N LEU A 20 -3.07 1.73 -1.53
CA LEU A 20 -1.90 1.33 -2.29
C LEU A 20 -0.91 0.67 -1.33
N THR A 21 -0.62 -0.60 -1.57
CA THR A 21 0.38 -1.31 -0.78
C THR A 21 1.69 -1.34 -1.53
N ILE A 22 2.73 -0.83 -0.89
CA ILE A 22 4.06 -0.68 -1.46
C ILE A 22 5.01 -1.60 -0.72
N VAL A 23 5.67 -2.48 -1.44
CA VAL A 23 6.71 -3.34 -0.90
C VAL A 23 8.05 -2.69 -1.22
N LEU A 24 8.81 -2.36 -0.18
CA LEU A 24 10.15 -1.80 -0.26
C LEU A 24 11.14 -2.90 0.08
N LYS A 25 11.56 -3.63 -0.95
CA LYS A 25 12.41 -4.79 -0.78
C LYS A 25 13.88 -4.37 -0.75
N HIS A 26 14.63 -4.89 0.22
CA HIS A 26 16.06 -4.60 0.34
C HIS A 26 16.85 -5.06 -0.89
N HIS A 27 17.80 -4.25 -1.32
CA HIS A 27 18.84 -4.67 -2.24
C HIS A 27 19.86 -5.50 -1.50
N GLU A 28 20.25 -6.65 -2.07
CA GLU A 28 21.20 -7.56 -1.44
C GLU A 28 22.58 -6.95 -1.23
N GLY A 29 22.98 -6.02 -2.08
CA GLY A 29 24.30 -5.40 -2.01
C GLY A 29 24.43 -4.23 -1.04
N LEU A 30 23.38 -3.88 -0.31
CA LEU A 30 23.39 -2.73 0.59
C LEU A 30 23.25 -3.17 2.04
N VAL A 31 24.05 -2.55 2.91
CA VAL A 31 23.93 -2.72 4.36
C VAL A 31 23.13 -1.56 4.96
N LEU A 32 22.68 -1.71 6.20
CA LEU A 32 21.79 -0.77 6.86
C LEU A 32 22.32 0.68 6.83
N ASP A 33 23.60 0.87 7.13
CA ASP A 33 24.17 2.21 7.15
C ASP A 33 24.13 2.88 5.78
N ASP A 34 24.36 2.12 4.71
CA ASP A 34 24.25 2.62 3.34
C ASP A 34 22.83 3.02 3.01
N VAL A 35 21.86 2.19 3.40
CA VAL A 35 20.43 2.45 3.18
C VAL A 35 20.04 3.76 3.86
N GLN A 36 20.39 3.90 5.13
CA GLN A 36 20.05 5.10 5.89
C GLN A 36 20.72 6.35 5.35
N ALA A 37 21.98 6.25 4.95
CA ALA A 37 22.70 7.40 4.37
C ALA A 37 22.06 7.85 3.06
N ARG A 38 21.66 6.92 2.21
CA ARG A 38 21.02 7.23 0.92
C ARG A 38 19.63 7.82 1.11
N LEU A 39 18.84 7.28 2.03
CA LEU A 39 17.51 7.81 2.34
C LEU A 39 17.60 9.23 2.90
N LYS A 40 18.58 9.50 3.74
CA LYS A 40 18.83 10.84 4.25
C LYS A 40 19.21 11.80 3.12
N ALA A 41 20.11 11.39 2.25
CA ALA A 41 20.56 12.20 1.12
C ALA A 41 19.43 12.54 0.14
N SER A 42 18.51 11.63 -0.07
CA SER A 42 17.36 11.85 -0.96
C SER A 42 16.19 12.56 -0.28
N GLU A 43 16.32 12.87 1.00
CA GLU A 43 15.27 13.51 1.80
C GLU A 43 14.00 12.67 1.91
N TRP A 44 14.13 11.35 1.88
CA TRP A 44 13.01 10.41 1.96
C TRP A 44 12.09 10.68 3.14
N TRP A 45 12.68 10.94 4.30
CA TRP A 45 11.92 11.12 5.54
C TRP A 45 11.04 12.37 5.54
N ASP A 46 11.39 13.37 4.73
CA ASP A 46 10.61 14.59 4.58
C ASP A 46 9.64 14.53 3.40
N ARG A 47 9.95 13.70 2.39
CA ARG A 47 9.20 13.65 1.14
C ARG A 47 8.13 12.56 1.12
N PHE A 48 8.34 11.47 1.85
CA PHE A 48 7.42 10.35 1.86
C PHE A 48 6.83 10.17 3.27
N PRO A 49 5.51 10.03 3.42
CA PRO A 49 4.50 9.96 2.36
C PRO A 49 4.23 11.31 1.69
N VAL A 50 3.81 11.24 0.43
CA VAL A 50 3.47 12.43 -0.36
C VAL A 50 2.31 13.19 0.31
N PRO A 51 2.35 14.53 0.38
CA PRO A 51 1.25 15.30 0.94
C PRO A 51 -0.08 14.97 0.26
N GLY A 52 -1.12 14.81 1.06
CA GLY A 52 -2.44 14.42 0.59
C GLY A 52 -2.70 12.91 0.65
N THR A 53 -1.68 12.13 0.98
CA THR A 53 -1.83 10.69 1.25
C THR A 53 -1.77 10.43 2.75
N ARG A 54 -2.22 9.25 3.17
CA ARG A 54 -2.22 8.89 4.59
C ARG A 54 -1.64 7.49 4.78
N VAL A 55 -0.75 7.34 5.72
CA VAL A 55 -0.21 6.02 6.10
C VAL A 55 -1.28 5.25 6.87
N VAL A 56 -1.70 4.13 6.33
CA VAL A 56 -2.59 3.18 7.01
C VAL A 56 -1.76 2.25 7.87
N SER A 57 -0.67 1.73 7.32
CA SER A 57 0.26 0.88 8.06
C SER A 57 1.64 0.97 7.44
N TRP A 58 2.65 0.74 8.24
CA TRP A 58 4.05 0.70 7.78
C TRP A 58 4.77 -0.30 8.67
N THR A 59 5.05 -1.46 8.12
CA THR A 59 5.64 -2.57 8.88
C THR A 59 6.95 -3.01 8.27
N VAL A 60 7.78 -3.62 9.09
CA VAL A 60 8.99 -4.30 8.63
C VAL A 60 8.69 -5.78 8.55
N ALA A 61 8.89 -6.36 7.38
CA ALA A 61 8.91 -7.81 7.21
C ALA A 61 10.37 -8.24 7.27
N MET A 62 10.74 -8.90 8.36
CA MET A 62 12.14 -9.25 8.60
C MET A 62 12.70 -10.09 7.46
N GLY A 63 13.86 -9.69 6.94
CA GLY A 63 14.51 -10.36 5.83
C GLY A 63 14.02 -9.95 4.44
N LEU A 64 12.85 -9.31 4.34
CA LEU A 64 12.30 -8.85 3.07
C LEU A 64 12.52 -7.35 2.87
N GLY A 65 12.11 -6.56 3.84
CA GLY A 65 12.13 -5.11 3.75
C GLY A 65 10.94 -4.52 4.48
N GLN A 66 10.31 -3.53 3.86
CA GLN A 66 9.19 -2.81 4.48
C GLN A 66 7.94 -2.91 3.62
N ILE A 67 6.79 -2.89 4.27
CA ILE A 67 5.50 -2.92 3.61
C ILE A 67 4.71 -1.72 4.11
N VAL A 68 4.39 -0.82 3.19
CA VAL A 68 3.66 0.41 3.49
C VAL A 68 2.32 0.36 2.78
N THR A 69 1.25 0.62 3.50
CA THR A 69 -0.07 0.81 2.88
C THR A 69 -0.49 2.26 3.06
N LEU A 70 -0.77 2.91 1.94
CA LEU A 70 -1.23 4.29 1.89
C LEU A 70 -2.66 4.36 1.42
N GLU A 71 -3.40 5.31 1.97
CA GLU A 71 -4.65 5.78 1.41
C GLU A 71 -4.31 6.92 0.45
N VAL A 72 -4.63 6.76 -0.84
CA VAL A 72 -4.19 7.66 -1.90
C VAL A 72 -5.38 8.12 -2.72
N PRO A 73 -5.63 9.43 -2.82
CA PRO A 73 -6.55 9.94 -3.83
C PRO A 73 -6.01 9.59 -5.22
N PRO A 74 -6.84 9.08 -6.13
CA PRO A 74 -6.36 8.61 -7.44
C PRO A 74 -5.52 9.62 -8.22
N HIS A 75 -5.82 10.91 -8.10
CA HIS A 75 -5.07 11.95 -8.81
C HIS A 75 -3.64 12.14 -8.30
N LEU A 76 -3.31 11.60 -7.12
CA LEU A 76 -1.96 11.68 -6.56
C LEU A 76 -1.12 10.43 -6.82
N LEU A 77 -1.68 9.42 -7.47
CA LEU A 77 -0.98 8.17 -7.72
C LEU A 77 0.35 8.38 -8.45
N GLY A 78 0.34 9.23 -9.47
CA GLY A 78 1.55 9.53 -10.23
C GLY A 78 2.63 10.20 -9.39
N LEU A 79 2.23 11.07 -8.45
CA LEU A 79 3.19 11.72 -7.54
C LEU A 79 3.79 10.74 -6.55
N VAL A 80 3.00 9.79 -6.06
CA VAL A 80 3.51 8.73 -5.19
C VAL A 80 4.56 7.90 -5.93
N ASN A 81 4.25 7.48 -7.15
CA ASN A 81 5.19 6.71 -7.95
C ASN A 81 6.47 7.49 -8.25
N LEU A 82 6.34 8.77 -8.59
CA LEU A 82 7.50 9.62 -8.86
C LEU A 82 8.41 9.73 -7.63
N GLU A 83 7.83 9.85 -6.44
CA GLU A 83 8.63 9.93 -5.22
C GLU A 83 9.36 8.62 -4.93
N LEU A 84 8.72 7.48 -5.20
CA LEU A 84 9.38 6.18 -5.09
C LEU A 84 10.57 6.07 -6.05
N GLU A 85 10.38 6.48 -7.29
CA GLU A 85 11.46 6.47 -8.29
C GLU A 85 12.62 7.36 -7.87
N ARG A 86 12.31 8.54 -7.37
CA ARG A 86 13.32 9.52 -6.97
C ARG A 86 14.09 9.11 -5.73
N SER A 87 13.38 8.64 -4.69
CA SER A 87 13.96 8.51 -3.35
C SER A 87 14.19 7.06 -2.93
N ALA A 88 13.43 6.12 -3.48
CA ALA A 88 13.46 4.74 -3.01
C ALA A 88 14.20 3.78 -3.95
N TRP A 89 14.21 4.03 -5.25
CA TRP A 89 14.80 3.10 -6.21
C TRP A 89 16.31 2.90 -6.05
N GLY A 90 17.01 3.87 -5.52
CA GLY A 90 18.44 3.71 -5.24
C GLY A 90 18.75 2.85 -4.02
N VAL A 91 17.72 2.47 -3.26
CA VAL A 91 17.84 1.79 -1.97
C VAL A 91 17.03 0.49 -1.94
N PHE A 92 15.84 0.52 -2.56
CA PHE A 92 14.90 -0.60 -2.55
C PHE A 92 14.50 -0.98 -3.97
N THR A 93 14.17 -2.26 -4.15
CA THR A 93 13.32 -2.69 -5.25
C THR A 93 11.88 -2.48 -4.79
N THR A 94 11.09 -1.74 -5.55
CA THR A 94 9.73 -1.38 -5.15
C THR A 94 8.69 -2.13 -5.98
N GLN A 95 7.61 -2.54 -5.32
CA GLN A 95 6.44 -3.14 -5.95
C GLN A 95 5.22 -2.44 -5.36
N CYS A 96 4.28 -2.05 -6.22
CA CYS A 96 3.09 -1.31 -5.81
C CYS A 96 1.85 -2.05 -6.29
N TYR A 97 0.91 -2.23 -5.37
CA TYR A 97 -0.33 -2.96 -5.65
C TYR A 97 -1.52 -2.17 -5.13
N PRO A 98 -2.55 -1.91 -5.96
CA PRO A 98 -3.82 -1.49 -5.41
C PRO A 98 -4.37 -2.60 -4.54
N THR A 99 -4.84 -2.25 -3.37
CA THR A 99 -5.39 -3.20 -2.42
C THR A 99 -6.72 -2.69 -1.89
N TYR A 100 -7.50 -3.57 -1.28
CA TYR A 100 -8.72 -3.18 -0.59
C TYR A 100 -8.89 -4.05 0.65
N ASP A 101 -9.64 -3.54 1.62
CA ASP A 101 -9.88 -4.26 2.86
C ASP A 101 -10.87 -5.40 2.62
N PHE A 102 -10.41 -6.62 2.77
CA PHE A 102 -11.22 -7.81 2.56
C PHE A 102 -12.08 -8.17 3.79
N VAL A 103 -11.81 -7.60 4.95
CA VAL A 103 -12.52 -7.96 6.19
C VAL A 103 -14.03 -7.79 6.05
N PRO A 104 -14.56 -6.65 5.55
CA PRO A 104 -16.01 -6.52 5.37
C PRO A 104 -16.58 -7.50 4.36
N VAL A 105 -15.84 -7.81 3.30
CA VAL A 105 -16.24 -8.80 2.29
C VAL A 105 -16.31 -10.19 2.92
N ARG A 106 -15.29 -10.55 3.68
CA ARG A 106 -15.22 -11.82 4.40
C ARG A 106 -16.42 -12.00 5.34
N GLU A 107 -16.75 -10.96 6.09
CA GLU A 107 -17.89 -11.01 7.03
C GLU A 107 -19.20 -11.29 6.29
N ARG A 108 -19.40 -10.63 5.15
CA ARG A 108 -20.60 -10.87 4.34
C ARG A 108 -20.63 -12.29 3.77
N ILE A 109 -19.49 -12.79 3.33
CA ILE A 109 -19.39 -14.16 2.81
C ILE A 109 -19.72 -15.17 3.92
N ILE A 110 -19.14 -14.99 5.10
CA ILE A 110 -19.38 -15.90 6.23
C ILE A 110 -20.85 -15.89 6.63
N ALA A 111 -21.45 -14.72 6.72
CA ALA A 111 -22.87 -14.60 7.06
C ALA A 111 -23.74 -15.34 6.04
N ARG A 112 -23.41 -15.19 4.76
CA ARG A 112 -24.13 -15.85 3.68
C ARG A 112 -23.99 -17.37 3.76
N VAL A 113 -22.78 -17.87 3.97
CA VAL A 113 -22.52 -19.31 4.09
C VAL A 113 -23.29 -19.89 5.27
N ARG A 114 -23.29 -19.20 6.43
CA ARG A 114 -24.00 -19.65 7.63
C ARG A 114 -25.52 -19.64 7.45
N ALA A 115 -26.03 -18.78 6.59
CA ALA A 115 -27.46 -18.76 6.24
C ALA A 115 -27.85 -19.82 5.21
N GLY A 116 -26.90 -20.68 4.78
CA GLY A 116 -27.15 -21.70 3.79
C GLY A 116 -27.08 -21.21 2.34
N GLY A 117 -26.62 -19.99 2.12
CA GLY A 117 -26.45 -19.40 0.79
C GLY A 117 -25.20 -19.89 0.09
N GLN A 118 -25.25 -19.95 -1.22
CA GLN A 118 -24.11 -20.28 -2.06
C GLN A 118 -23.48 -18.96 -2.59
#